data_48c5fa7dd3478e3efef93c2d28087581
#
_entry.id   48c5fa7dd3478e3efef93c2d28087581
#
_cell.length_a   1.000
_cell.length_b   1.000
_cell.length_c   1.000
_cell.angle_alpha   90.00
_cell.angle_beta   90.00
_cell.angle_gamma   90.00
#
_symmetry.space_group_name_H-M   'P 1'
#
loop_
_entity.id
_entity.type
_entity.pdbx_description
1 polymer ?
#
loop_
_entity_poly.entity_id
_entity_poly.type
_entity_poly.pdbx_seq_one_letter_code
_entity_poly.pdbx_strand_id
1 'polypeptide(L)'
;MKLTKLFLFLASTSALVISSAGSALAADPTKADLAVSATVVANCVISTKPVAFVGYDPIVANKTIALAAQGAVTLTCTKGAAVKISLDGVLHAAGGLNYMAGGGTTPSTLQYNLLQPDNSTPWTIASKYTVAVGDDGSHDYTVNGVIPAGQHVAPGTDYADTVQAQFNF
;
A
#
# COMPACT_ATOMS: atom_id res chain seq x y z
N MET A 1 17.30 -34.03 -86.32
CA MET A 1 18.09 -35.05 -87.05
C MET A 1 18.17 -36.29 -86.19
N LYS A 2 17.66 -37.44 -86.73
CA LYS A 2 17.78 -38.84 -86.26
C LYS A 2 17.04 -39.21 -84.95
N LEU A 3 15.90 -39.82 -85.04
CA LEU A 3 15.46 -41.21 -85.44
C LEU A 3 16.02 -42.31 -84.52
N THR A 4 15.05 -43.03 -83.93
CA THR A 4 14.84 -44.50 -83.87
C THR A 4 15.40 -45.12 -82.58
N LYS A 5 14.68 -46.07 -81.90
CA LYS A 5 13.81 -47.21 -82.16
C LYS A 5 13.18 -47.64 -80.84
N LEU A 6 11.96 -47.86 -80.73
CA LEU A 6 11.10 -49.06 -80.69
C LEU A 6 11.80 -50.37 -80.25
N PHE A 7 11.44 -50.88 -79.05
CA PHE A 7 11.32 -52.31 -78.79
C PHE A 7 10.22 -52.64 -77.79
N LEU A 8 9.31 -53.36 -78.22
CA LEU A 8 8.16 -53.98 -77.55
C LEU A 8 8.64 -55.26 -76.89
N PHE A 9 8.42 -55.49 -75.63
CA PHE A 9 8.34 -56.84 -75.03
C PHE A 9 7.20 -56.88 -74.00
N LEU A 10 6.21 -57.72 -74.37
CA LEU A 10 5.23 -58.24 -73.44
C LEU A 10 5.89 -59.32 -72.58
N ALA A 11 5.67 -59.20 -71.27
CA ALA A 11 5.74 -60.36 -70.38
C ALA A 11 4.77 -60.12 -69.21
N SER A 12 3.74 -60.94 -69.18
CA SER A 12 2.77 -61.09 -68.12
C SER A 12 3.37 -61.80 -66.96
N THR A 13 3.20 -61.27 -65.74
CA THR A 13 3.27 -62.05 -64.48
C THR A 13 2.47 -61.40 -63.38
N SER A 14 1.41 -62.11 -63.01
CA SER A 14 0.82 -62.28 -61.66
C SER A 14 0.83 -61.16 -60.64
N ALA A 15 -0.31 -60.56 -60.44
CA ALA A 15 -0.59 -59.68 -59.30
C ALA A 15 -0.54 -60.45 -57.96
N LEU A 16 0.43 -60.16 -57.12
CA LEU A 16 0.36 -60.48 -55.69
C LEU A 16 -0.18 -59.24 -54.98
N VAL A 17 -1.44 -59.24 -54.61
CA VAL A 17 -2.06 -58.22 -53.77
C VAL A 17 -1.58 -58.48 -52.33
N ILE A 18 -0.52 -57.79 -51.93
CA ILE A 18 -0.14 -57.67 -50.51
C ILE A 18 -1.05 -56.59 -49.95
N SER A 19 -2.11 -56.98 -49.26
CA SER A 19 -2.90 -56.10 -48.41
C SER A 19 -2.01 -55.75 -47.20
N SER A 20 -1.28 -54.63 -47.28
CA SER A 20 -0.67 -53.99 -46.10
C SER A 20 -1.81 -53.47 -45.25
N ALA A 21 -2.11 -54.20 -44.15
CA ALA A 21 -2.85 -53.61 -43.02
C ALA A 21 -2.04 -52.44 -42.50
N GLY A 22 -2.35 -51.26 -42.99
CA GLY A 22 -1.81 -50.01 -42.43
C GLY A 22 -2.30 -49.89 -40.97
N SER A 23 -1.40 -50.11 -40.02
CA SER A 23 -1.65 -49.73 -38.65
C SER A 23 -1.94 -48.22 -38.66
N ALA A 24 -3.18 -47.84 -38.46
CA ALA A 24 -3.54 -46.47 -38.16
C ALA A 24 -2.88 -46.16 -36.84
N LEU A 25 -1.70 -45.51 -36.91
CA LEU A 25 -1.11 -44.86 -35.73
C LEU A 25 -2.11 -43.78 -35.29
N ALA A 26 -2.78 -44.03 -34.19
CA ALA A 26 -3.56 -42.98 -33.53
C ALA A 26 -2.63 -41.80 -33.31
N ALA A 27 -2.89 -40.69 -33.97
CA ALA A 27 -2.14 -39.50 -33.75
C ALA A 27 -2.30 -39.11 -32.24
N ASP A 28 -1.18 -39.04 -31.56
CA ASP A 28 -1.18 -38.53 -30.19
C ASP A 28 -1.89 -37.17 -30.16
N PRO A 29 -2.72 -36.89 -29.16
CA PRO A 29 -3.44 -35.63 -29.10
C PRO A 29 -2.41 -34.48 -29.11
N THR A 30 -2.46 -33.67 -30.13
CA THR A 30 -1.63 -32.47 -30.23
C THR A 30 -2.02 -31.52 -29.09
N LYS A 31 -1.06 -31.24 -28.23
CA LYS A 31 -1.22 -30.27 -27.15
C LYS A 31 -0.72 -28.91 -27.66
N ALA A 32 -1.44 -27.86 -27.32
CA ALA A 32 -1.02 -26.49 -27.56
C ALA A 32 -1.08 -25.73 -26.23
N ASP A 33 -0.08 -24.89 -25.97
CA ASP A 33 -0.04 -24.07 -24.77
C ASP A 33 -0.97 -22.86 -24.92
N LEU A 34 -1.85 -22.68 -23.96
CA LEU A 34 -2.66 -21.48 -23.82
C LEU A 34 -2.01 -20.58 -22.77
N ALA A 35 -1.42 -19.47 -23.17
CA ALA A 35 -0.87 -18.49 -22.25
C ALA A 35 -2.01 -17.74 -21.55
N VAL A 36 -1.99 -17.75 -20.22
CA VAL A 36 -2.91 -16.97 -19.39
C VAL A 36 -2.07 -15.99 -18.56
N SER A 37 -2.41 -14.70 -18.63
CA SER A 37 -1.72 -13.65 -17.87
C SER A 37 -2.70 -12.72 -17.20
N ALA A 38 -2.29 -12.14 -16.07
CA ALA A 38 -3.05 -11.12 -15.36
C ALA A 38 -2.09 -10.08 -14.78
N THR A 39 -2.57 -8.85 -14.63
CA THR A 39 -1.85 -7.79 -13.91
C THR A 39 -2.62 -7.46 -12.64
N VAL A 40 -1.95 -7.48 -11.49
CA VAL A 40 -2.51 -7.06 -10.20
C VAL A 40 -1.99 -5.66 -9.91
N VAL A 41 -2.90 -4.73 -9.69
CA VAL A 41 -2.57 -3.33 -9.38
C VAL A 41 -2.51 -3.17 -7.87
N ALA A 42 -1.47 -2.47 -7.37
CA ALA A 42 -1.39 -2.08 -5.97
C ALA A 42 -2.50 -1.07 -5.65
N ASN A 43 -3.22 -1.29 -4.56
CA ASN A 43 -4.27 -0.40 -4.07
C ASN A 43 -4.28 -0.40 -2.55
N CYS A 44 -4.68 0.73 -1.94
CA CYS A 44 -4.82 0.88 -0.49
C CYS A 44 -6.05 1.68 -0.12
N VAL A 45 -6.59 1.37 1.04
CA VAL A 45 -7.61 2.15 1.74
C VAL A 45 -7.01 2.63 3.05
N ILE A 46 -7.24 3.90 3.39
CA ILE A 46 -6.75 4.54 4.61
C ILE A 46 -7.92 5.00 5.48
N SER A 47 -7.78 4.84 6.79
CA SER A 47 -8.64 5.44 7.80
C SER A 47 -7.81 5.85 9.02
N THR A 48 -8.40 6.62 9.94
CA THR A 48 -7.68 7.13 11.12
C THR A 48 -8.49 6.95 12.38
N LYS A 49 -7.78 6.79 13.51
CA LYS A 49 -8.30 6.93 14.87
C LYS A 49 -7.72 8.21 15.47
N PRO A 50 -8.53 9.08 16.09
CA PRO A 50 -8.08 10.38 16.59
C PRO A 50 -7.02 10.24 17.69
N VAL A 51 -6.11 11.20 17.75
CA VAL A 51 -5.25 11.44 18.92
C VAL A 51 -6.01 12.40 19.84
N ALA A 52 -6.55 11.91 20.94
CA ALA A 52 -7.34 12.69 21.88
C ALA A 52 -6.55 12.90 23.19
N PHE A 53 -6.17 14.14 23.46
CA PHE A 53 -5.54 14.54 24.72
C PHE A 53 -6.62 14.90 25.73
N VAL A 54 -6.46 14.43 26.96
CA VAL A 54 -7.42 14.67 28.04
C VAL A 54 -6.72 15.36 29.20
N GLY A 55 -7.22 16.54 29.55
CA GLY A 55 -6.86 17.21 30.80
C GLY A 55 -5.45 17.78 30.87
N TYR A 56 -5.03 18.59 29.88
CA TYR A 56 -3.77 19.32 30.00
C TYR A 56 -3.85 20.39 31.12
N ASP A 57 -3.07 20.21 32.17
CA ASP A 57 -2.98 21.12 33.32
C ASP A 57 -1.56 21.72 33.40
N PRO A 58 -1.34 22.94 32.90
CA PRO A 58 -0.02 23.59 32.90
C PRO A 58 0.50 24.02 34.27
N ILE A 59 -0.35 23.99 35.28
CA ILE A 59 0.00 24.52 36.63
C ILE A 59 0.45 23.40 37.56
N VAL A 60 -0.16 22.19 37.45
CA VAL A 60 0.12 21.06 38.32
C VAL A 60 0.65 19.87 37.54
N ALA A 61 -0.21 19.15 36.84
CA ALA A 61 0.13 17.85 36.21
C ALA A 61 1.14 18.00 35.05
N ASN A 62 0.96 19.01 34.20
CA ASN A 62 1.80 19.22 33.03
C ASN A 62 2.74 20.42 33.13
N LYS A 63 3.02 20.86 34.34
CA LYS A 63 4.00 21.93 34.59
C LYS A 63 5.40 21.55 34.09
N THR A 64 5.81 20.30 34.33
CA THR A 64 7.14 19.78 34.01
C THR A 64 7.07 18.43 33.23
N ILE A 65 5.89 17.85 33.08
CA ILE A 65 5.68 16.56 32.44
C ILE A 65 4.78 16.76 31.21
N ALA A 66 5.24 16.29 30.06
CA ALA A 66 4.46 16.31 28.84
C ALA A 66 3.21 15.42 28.95
N LEU A 67 2.15 15.80 28.27
CA LEU A 67 0.94 14.97 28.15
C LEU A 67 1.02 14.14 26.87
N ALA A 68 0.86 12.83 26.99
CA ALA A 68 0.85 11.90 25.89
C ALA A 68 -0.56 11.39 25.59
N ALA A 69 -0.82 11.12 24.30
CA ALA A 69 -2.02 10.43 23.81
C ALA A 69 -1.66 9.61 22.59
N GLN A 70 -2.54 8.67 22.22
CA GLN A 70 -2.32 7.83 21.05
C GLN A 70 -3.55 7.80 20.15
N GLY A 71 -3.29 7.80 18.85
CA GLY A 71 -4.21 7.50 17.79
C GLY A 71 -3.62 6.46 16.84
N ALA A 72 -4.21 6.31 15.67
CA ALA A 72 -3.67 5.40 14.66
C ALA A 72 -4.00 5.86 13.24
N VAL A 73 -3.14 5.48 12.31
CA VAL A 73 -3.45 5.38 10.88
C VAL A 73 -3.65 3.91 10.55
N THR A 74 -4.80 3.57 10.00
CA THR A 74 -5.14 2.20 9.60
C THR A 74 -5.06 2.09 8.08
N LEU A 75 -4.29 1.12 7.57
CA LEU A 75 -4.19 0.79 6.15
C LEU A 75 -4.67 -0.62 5.88
N THR A 76 -5.39 -0.78 4.78
CA THR A 76 -5.68 -2.08 4.15
C THR A 76 -5.19 -2.00 2.71
N CYS A 77 -4.17 -2.76 2.36
CA CYS A 77 -3.51 -2.68 1.04
C CYS A 77 -3.41 -4.04 0.38
N THR A 78 -3.28 -4.05 -0.94
CA THR A 78 -2.88 -5.25 -1.70
C THR A 78 -1.58 -5.81 -1.12
N LYS A 79 -1.54 -7.12 -0.90
CA LYS A 79 -0.38 -7.84 -0.36
C LYS A 79 0.91 -7.50 -1.12
N GLY A 80 1.97 -7.23 -0.36
CA GLY A 80 3.29 -6.90 -0.89
C GLY A 80 3.44 -5.44 -1.34
N ALA A 81 2.44 -4.59 -1.15
CA ALA A 81 2.57 -3.16 -1.42
C ALA A 81 3.57 -2.52 -0.45
N ALA A 82 4.53 -1.75 -1.01
CA ALA A 82 5.43 -0.91 -0.23
C ALA A 82 4.83 0.49 -0.16
N VAL A 83 4.40 0.90 1.02
CA VAL A 83 3.64 2.14 1.22
C VAL A 83 4.41 3.07 2.15
N LYS A 84 4.35 4.35 1.85
CA LYS A 84 4.88 5.41 2.72
C LYS A 84 3.72 6.24 3.24
N ILE A 85 3.58 6.30 4.57
CA ILE A 85 2.58 7.12 5.25
C ILE A 85 3.20 8.45 5.63
N SER A 86 2.50 9.54 5.38
CA SER A 86 2.83 10.88 5.86
C SER A 86 1.63 11.52 6.53
N LEU A 87 1.88 12.38 7.50
CA LEU A 87 0.89 13.25 8.10
C LEU A 87 1.15 14.68 7.65
N ASP A 88 0.14 15.32 7.12
CA ASP A 88 0.20 16.65 6.51
C ASP A 88 -1.06 17.47 6.78
N GLY A 89 -1.01 18.73 6.36
CA GLY A 89 -2.18 19.60 6.35
C GLY A 89 -2.53 20.15 7.70
N VAL A 90 -1.54 20.37 8.54
CA VAL A 90 -1.76 21.02 9.81
C VAL A 90 -2.28 22.44 9.58
N LEU A 91 -3.52 22.72 9.96
CA LEU A 91 -4.18 24.00 9.75
C LEU A 91 -3.46 25.14 10.47
N HIS A 92 -2.80 24.85 11.58
CA HIS A 92 -2.18 25.82 12.47
C HIS A 92 -0.66 25.61 12.60
N ALA A 93 0.02 25.16 11.56
CA ALA A 93 1.48 25.01 11.57
C ALA A 93 2.17 26.39 11.54
N ALA A 94 3.08 26.61 12.46
CA ALA A 94 3.92 27.79 12.47
C ALA A 94 5.37 27.41 12.83
N GLY A 95 6.32 27.84 12.02
CA GLY A 95 7.74 27.56 12.27
C GLY A 95 8.12 26.08 12.36
N GLY A 96 7.37 25.19 11.67
CA GLY A 96 7.58 23.74 11.70
C GLY A 96 7.03 23.05 12.96
N LEU A 97 6.26 23.74 13.76
CA LEU A 97 5.56 23.22 14.95
C LEU A 97 4.05 23.14 14.67
N ASN A 98 3.38 22.18 15.29
CA ASN A 98 1.95 22.01 15.19
C ASN A 98 1.24 22.64 16.39
N TYR A 99 0.08 23.26 16.14
CA TYR A 99 -0.71 23.92 17.17
C TYR A 99 -2.18 23.59 17.03
N MET A 100 -2.83 23.26 18.13
CA MET A 100 -4.29 23.30 18.23
C MET A 100 -4.72 24.73 18.56
N ALA A 101 -5.68 25.27 17.85
CA ALA A 101 -6.31 26.55 18.19
C ALA A 101 -7.52 26.30 19.09
N GLY A 102 -7.73 27.18 20.05
CA GLY A 102 -8.84 27.08 21.02
C GLY A 102 -8.78 28.20 22.06
N GLY A 103 -9.29 27.93 23.25
CA GLY A 103 -9.30 28.86 24.39
C GLY A 103 -10.57 29.67 24.52
N GLY A 104 -11.63 29.33 23.82
CA GLY A 104 -12.95 29.94 23.95
C GLY A 104 -12.95 31.44 23.66
N THR A 105 -13.34 32.26 24.63
CA THR A 105 -13.36 33.71 24.52
C THR A 105 -11.98 34.38 24.56
N THR A 106 -10.94 33.63 24.98
CA THR A 106 -9.55 34.10 25.00
C THR A 106 -8.74 33.22 24.03
N PRO A 107 -8.67 33.58 22.73
CA PRO A 107 -7.97 32.79 21.74
C PRO A 107 -6.55 32.43 22.18
N SER A 108 -6.20 31.16 22.09
CA SER A 108 -4.91 30.62 22.49
C SER A 108 -4.53 29.47 21.58
N THR A 109 -3.24 29.14 21.56
CA THR A 109 -2.73 28.00 20.79
C THR A 109 -1.98 27.06 21.70
N LEU A 110 -2.22 25.75 21.55
CA LEU A 110 -1.58 24.69 22.29
C LEU A 110 -0.69 23.87 21.35
N GLN A 111 0.63 23.96 21.56
CA GLN A 111 1.59 23.21 20.77
C GLN A 111 1.48 21.70 21.02
N TYR A 112 1.60 20.91 19.98
CA TYR A 112 1.69 19.46 20.06
C TYR A 112 2.66 18.89 19.01
N ASN A 113 3.07 17.66 19.19
CA ASN A 113 3.85 16.90 18.22
C ASN A 113 3.18 15.55 17.95
N LEU A 114 3.31 15.06 16.71
CA LEU A 114 2.94 13.70 16.33
C LEU A 114 4.22 12.95 16.00
N LEU A 115 4.37 11.79 16.61
CA LEU A 115 5.54 10.93 16.44
C LEU A 115 5.13 9.60 15.82
N GLN A 116 6.06 9.00 15.09
CA GLN A 116 5.93 7.68 14.48
C GLN A 116 5.80 6.58 15.55
N PRO A 117 5.51 5.32 15.18
CA PRO A 117 5.38 4.22 16.14
C PRO A 117 6.60 4.00 17.04
N ASP A 118 7.79 4.47 16.65
CA ASP A 118 9.01 4.44 17.45
C ASP A 118 9.01 5.44 18.62
N ASN A 119 7.98 6.27 18.72
CA ASN A 119 7.81 7.31 19.73
C ASN A 119 8.96 8.33 19.82
N SER A 120 9.71 8.50 18.75
CA SER A 120 10.86 9.42 18.70
C SER A 120 10.92 10.24 17.40
N THR A 121 10.64 9.65 16.28
CA THR A 121 10.71 10.29 14.98
C THR A 121 9.46 11.13 14.71
N PRO A 122 9.59 12.46 14.44
CA PRO A 122 8.44 13.27 14.06
C PRO A 122 7.76 12.73 12.80
N TRP A 123 6.44 12.72 12.82
CA TRP A 123 5.65 12.29 11.66
C TRP A 123 5.25 13.50 10.83
N THR A 124 5.91 13.70 9.69
CA THR A 124 5.72 14.85 8.80
C THR A 124 5.67 14.40 7.34
N ILE A 125 5.40 15.31 6.41
CA ILE A 125 5.55 15.07 4.97
C ILE A 125 6.98 14.64 4.62
N ALA A 126 7.98 15.29 5.22
CA ALA A 126 9.38 15.00 4.94
C ALA A 126 9.84 13.70 5.59
N SER A 127 9.34 13.39 6.79
CA SER A 127 9.66 12.19 7.55
C SER A 127 8.51 11.18 7.44
N LYS A 128 8.48 10.44 6.32
CA LYS A 128 7.46 9.43 6.04
C LYS A 128 7.77 8.12 6.74
N TYR A 129 6.73 7.47 7.25
CA TYR A 129 6.84 6.12 7.80
C TYR A 129 6.68 5.09 6.68
N THR A 130 7.71 4.26 6.46
CA THR A 130 7.69 3.24 5.42
C THR A 130 7.16 1.92 5.95
N VAL A 131 6.21 1.35 5.25
CA VAL A 131 5.54 0.10 5.60
C VAL A 131 5.62 -0.88 4.45
N ALA A 132 5.93 -2.13 4.74
CA ALA A 132 5.74 -3.25 3.82
C ALA A 132 4.51 -4.04 4.28
N VAL A 133 3.47 -4.07 3.46
CA VAL A 133 2.23 -4.78 3.79
C VAL A 133 2.40 -6.26 3.45
N GLY A 134 2.37 -7.10 4.48
CA GLY A 134 2.61 -8.55 4.33
C GLY A 134 1.41 -9.33 3.81
N ASP A 135 0.20 -8.84 4.01
CA ASP A 135 -1.07 -9.47 3.64
C ASP A 135 -2.11 -8.42 3.24
N ASP A 136 -3.30 -8.85 2.84
CA ASP A 136 -4.43 -7.98 2.47
C ASP A 136 -5.26 -7.55 3.69
N GLY A 137 -4.75 -7.76 4.90
CA GLY A 137 -5.41 -7.40 6.16
C GLY A 137 -5.35 -5.90 6.47
N SER A 138 -6.08 -5.53 7.50
CA SER A 138 -6.07 -4.17 8.05
C SER A 138 -4.98 -4.05 9.11
N HIS A 139 -4.11 -3.06 8.99
CA HIS A 139 -2.99 -2.82 9.89
C HIS A 139 -3.05 -1.42 10.51
N ASP A 140 -2.95 -1.36 11.84
CA ASP A 140 -2.90 -0.12 12.59
C ASP A 140 -1.44 0.32 12.82
N TYR A 141 -1.14 1.55 12.45
CA TYR A 141 0.14 2.22 12.70
C TYR A 141 -0.08 3.31 13.75
N THR A 142 0.49 3.13 14.92
CA THR A 142 0.32 4.05 16.05
C THR A 142 0.83 5.44 15.71
N VAL A 143 0.02 6.45 16.01
CA VAL A 143 0.40 7.86 16.04
C VAL A 143 0.53 8.27 17.50
N ASN A 144 1.76 8.54 17.94
CA ASN A 144 2.01 9.02 19.30
C ASN A 144 1.91 10.54 19.34
N GLY A 145 0.93 11.07 20.06
CA GLY A 145 0.76 12.50 20.29
C GLY A 145 1.42 12.93 21.58
N VAL A 146 2.08 14.09 21.57
CA VAL A 146 2.73 14.67 22.75
C VAL A 146 2.45 16.16 22.79
N ILE A 147 1.88 16.64 23.90
CA ILE A 147 1.81 18.06 24.25
C ILE A 147 2.99 18.36 25.20
N PRO A 148 3.95 19.23 24.82
CA PRO A 148 5.04 19.64 25.69
C PRO A 148 4.56 20.24 27.01
N ALA A 149 5.34 20.06 28.07
CA ALA A 149 5.05 20.59 29.37
C ALA A 149 5.16 22.13 29.40
N GLY A 150 4.51 22.74 30.40
CA GLY A 150 4.73 24.13 30.80
C GLY A 150 4.23 25.18 29.82
N GLN A 151 3.26 24.87 28.97
CA GLN A 151 2.68 25.84 28.05
C GLN A 151 1.67 26.75 28.78
N HIS A 152 1.75 28.06 28.54
CA HIS A 152 0.83 29.04 29.10
C HIS A 152 -0.33 29.26 28.12
N VAL A 153 -1.44 28.56 28.36
CA VAL A 153 -2.61 28.59 27.50
C VAL A 153 -3.87 28.92 28.27
N ALA A 154 -4.84 29.52 27.59
CA ALA A 154 -6.14 29.81 28.21
C ALA A 154 -6.92 28.49 28.46
N PRO A 155 -7.74 28.42 29.53
CA PRO A 155 -8.61 27.27 29.73
C PRO A 155 -9.67 27.21 28.62
N GLY A 156 -9.96 26.01 28.13
CA GLY A 156 -10.95 25.76 27.09
C GLY A 156 -11.12 24.28 26.80
N THR A 157 -12.24 23.91 26.25
CA THR A 157 -12.56 22.53 25.82
C THR A 157 -12.58 22.38 24.29
N ASP A 158 -12.18 23.44 23.58
CA ASP A 158 -12.33 23.63 22.13
C ASP A 158 -10.98 23.57 21.37
N TYR A 159 -9.89 23.20 22.04
CA TYR A 159 -8.61 23.04 21.36
C TYR A 159 -8.68 21.91 20.36
N ALA A 160 -8.52 22.28 19.08
CA ALA A 160 -8.60 21.32 17.97
C ALA A 160 -7.64 21.69 16.84
N ASP A 161 -7.21 20.68 16.12
CA ASP A 161 -6.53 20.78 14.84
C ASP A 161 -6.90 19.59 13.95
N THR A 162 -6.71 19.72 12.65
CA THR A 162 -6.98 18.65 11.68
C THR A 162 -5.72 18.34 10.89
N VAL A 163 -5.25 17.10 11.02
CA VAL A 163 -4.11 16.57 10.30
C VAL A 163 -4.57 15.52 9.31
N GLN A 164 -4.10 15.62 8.07
CA GLN A 164 -4.41 14.68 7.02
C GLN A 164 -3.38 13.55 6.98
N ALA A 165 -3.86 12.31 7.03
CA ALA A 165 -3.03 11.14 6.76
C ALA A 165 -3.06 10.82 5.26
N GLN A 166 -1.89 10.68 4.66
CA GLN A 166 -1.71 10.38 3.25
C GLN A 166 -0.80 9.16 3.08
N PHE A 167 -0.98 8.44 1.98
CA PHE A 167 -0.06 7.38 1.60
C PHE A 167 0.40 7.54 0.15
N ASN A 168 1.60 7.03 -0.12
CA ASN A 168 2.18 6.93 -1.47
C ASN A 168 2.80 5.53 -1.63
N PHE A 169 2.80 5.03 -2.87
CA PHE A 169 3.55 3.85 -3.29
C PHE A 169 4.99 4.20 -3.65
#